data_f75310c2aa6cfa1dc98745615d242c3a
#
_entry.id   f75310c2aa6cfa1dc98745615d242c3a
#
_cell.length_a   1.000
_cell.length_b   1.000
_cell.length_c   1.000
_cell.angle_alpha   90.00
_cell.angle_beta   90.00
_cell.angle_gamma   90.00
#
_symmetry.space_group_name_H-M   'P 1'
#
loop_
_entity.id
_entity.type
_entity.pdbx_description
1 polymer ?
#
loop_
_entity_poly.entity_id
_entity_poly.type
_entity_poly.pdbx_seq_one_letter_code
_entity_poly.pdbx_strand_id
1 'polypeptide(L)'
;MSKEILLVIDMQNDFIDGSLGTKEAKQIVGKVIEIVNTFEKEKKDIYYTKDTHGKNYLETLEGKKLPVEHCIKNTLGWEIPTLILGSYDHQIFEKETFGSKLLFDTLKEKYQDNLDTIMLVGLCTDICVISNAILAKAYFPNVRVVVDASATAGVTKELYQKALDVMKSCQIEIINA
;
A
#
# COMPACT_ATOMS: atom_id res chain seq x y z
N MET A 1 -15.07 14.21 15.76
CA MET A 1 -14.12 14.39 14.66
C MET A 1 -14.05 13.07 13.89
N SER A 2 -14.14 13.10 12.57
CA SER A 2 -14.00 11.91 11.73
C SER A 2 -12.63 11.27 11.96
N LYS A 3 -12.60 9.96 12.20
CA LYS A 3 -11.37 9.21 12.44
C LYS A 3 -10.94 8.52 11.15
N GLU A 4 -10.04 9.17 10.46
CA GLU A 4 -9.48 8.72 9.18
C GLU A 4 -8.02 8.31 9.35
N ILE A 5 -7.64 7.23 8.68
CA ILE A 5 -6.26 6.72 8.65
C ILE A 5 -5.77 6.58 7.21
N LEU A 6 -4.45 6.66 7.02
CA LEU A 6 -3.78 6.43 5.75
C LEU A 6 -2.98 5.13 5.78
N LEU A 7 -3.13 4.30 4.76
CA LEU A 7 -2.30 3.14 4.50
C LEU A 7 -1.43 3.42 3.26
N VAL A 8 -0.12 3.47 3.45
CA VAL A 8 0.87 3.64 2.37
C VAL A 8 1.44 2.27 2.05
N ILE A 9 1.05 1.73 0.90
CA ILE A 9 1.31 0.35 0.52
C ILE A 9 2.59 0.26 -0.31
N ASP A 10 3.59 -0.45 0.21
CA ASP A 10 4.80 -0.92 -0.47
C ASP A 10 5.52 0.13 -1.33
N MET A 11 5.63 1.36 -0.83
CA MET A 11 6.36 2.43 -1.53
C MET A 11 7.88 2.26 -1.37
N GLN A 12 8.38 1.07 -1.74
CA GLN A 12 9.79 0.66 -1.64
C GLN A 12 10.58 0.96 -2.91
N ASN A 13 11.89 1.10 -2.78
CA ASN A 13 12.75 1.44 -3.93
C ASN A 13 12.62 0.44 -5.09
N ASP A 14 12.53 -0.87 -4.82
CA ASP A 14 12.41 -1.89 -5.86
C ASP A 14 11.14 -1.74 -6.71
N PHE A 15 10.03 -1.25 -6.13
CA PHE A 15 8.79 -1.00 -6.86
C PHE A 15 8.73 0.39 -7.50
N ILE A 16 9.50 1.36 -7.01
CA ILE A 16 9.51 2.72 -7.58
C ILE A 16 10.42 2.78 -8.81
N ASP A 17 11.69 2.40 -8.66
CA ASP A 17 12.68 2.51 -9.73
C ASP A 17 13.76 1.41 -9.72
N GLY A 18 13.64 0.43 -8.81
CA GLY A 18 14.52 -0.74 -8.74
C GLY A 18 14.07 -1.88 -9.67
N SER A 19 14.23 -3.12 -9.20
CA SER A 19 14.07 -4.34 -10.02
C SER A 19 12.67 -4.54 -10.65
N LEU A 20 11.63 -4.01 -10.02
CA LEU A 20 10.23 -4.02 -10.50
C LEU A 20 9.68 -2.60 -10.74
N GLY A 21 10.56 -1.60 -10.78
CA GLY A 21 10.20 -0.21 -10.97
C GLY A 21 9.58 0.08 -12.33
N THR A 22 8.62 1.01 -12.37
CA THR A 22 7.96 1.46 -13.59
C THR A 22 7.98 2.98 -13.70
N LYS A 23 7.73 3.49 -14.91
CA LYS A 23 7.59 4.95 -15.12
C LYS A 23 6.38 5.50 -14.36
N GLU A 24 5.30 4.76 -14.35
CA GLU A 24 4.06 5.11 -13.66
C GLU A 24 4.26 5.13 -12.13
N ALA A 25 5.01 4.16 -11.58
CA ALA A 25 5.36 4.14 -10.17
C ALA A 25 6.16 5.37 -9.72
N LYS A 26 7.11 5.82 -10.54
CA LYS A 26 7.87 7.07 -10.28
C LYS A 26 6.98 8.30 -10.28
N GLN A 27 5.98 8.35 -11.14
CA GLN A 27 5.09 9.51 -11.31
C GLN A 27 4.21 9.76 -10.08
N ILE A 28 3.83 8.72 -9.33
CA ILE A 28 2.96 8.88 -8.16
C ILE A 28 3.70 9.31 -6.89
N VAL A 29 5.04 9.21 -6.86
CA VAL A 29 5.84 9.49 -5.64
C VAL A 29 5.53 10.86 -5.05
N GLY A 30 5.52 11.90 -5.89
CA GLY A 30 5.21 13.26 -5.43
C GLY A 30 3.82 13.39 -4.82
N LYS A 31 2.82 12.68 -5.40
CA LYS A 31 1.45 12.70 -4.89
C LYS A 31 1.31 11.95 -3.58
N VAL A 32 2.00 10.82 -3.43
CA VAL A 32 2.05 10.09 -2.15
C VAL A 32 2.66 10.95 -1.05
N ILE A 33 3.78 11.64 -1.32
CA ILE A 33 4.42 12.56 -0.37
C ILE A 33 3.46 13.69 0.03
N GLU A 34 2.74 14.28 -0.91
CA GLU A 34 1.74 15.35 -0.64
C GLU A 34 0.64 14.85 0.32
N ILE A 35 0.11 13.64 0.09
CA ILE A 35 -0.92 13.04 0.92
C ILE A 35 -0.38 12.73 2.33
N VAL A 36 0.80 12.12 2.42
CA VAL A 36 1.48 11.85 3.71
C VAL A 36 1.63 13.14 4.51
N ASN A 37 2.20 14.19 3.91
CA ASN A 37 2.38 15.49 4.56
C ASN A 37 1.05 16.10 5.03
N THR A 38 -0.04 15.89 4.29
CA THR A 38 -1.37 16.38 4.66
C THR A 38 -1.87 15.65 5.91
N PHE A 39 -1.76 14.32 5.95
CA PHE A 39 -2.16 13.50 7.10
C PHE A 39 -1.32 13.82 8.34
N GLU A 40 0.00 14.03 8.19
CA GLU A 40 0.88 14.46 9.29
C GLU A 40 0.47 15.83 9.85
N LYS A 41 0.24 16.81 8.97
CA LYS A 41 -0.21 18.15 9.37
C LYS A 41 -1.53 18.13 10.15
N GLU A 42 -2.43 17.22 9.76
CA GLU A 42 -3.72 17.02 10.42
C GLU A 42 -3.63 16.08 11.64
N LYS A 43 -2.44 15.58 11.96
CA LYS A 43 -2.17 14.64 13.07
C LYS A 43 -3.02 13.36 12.99
N LYS A 44 -3.25 12.88 11.78
CA LYS A 44 -3.92 11.62 11.50
C LYS A 44 -2.93 10.46 11.50
N ASP A 45 -3.41 9.28 11.85
CA ASP A 45 -2.57 8.08 11.87
C ASP A 45 -2.22 7.61 10.46
N ILE A 46 -0.93 7.28 10.24
CA ILE A 46 -0.39 6.74 9.00
C ILE A 46 0.29 5.41 9.28
N TYR A 47 0.05 4.42 8.44
CA TYR A 47 0.64 3.09 8.51
C TYR A 47 1.27 2.74 7.18
N TYR A 48 2.44 2.10 7.23
CA TYR A 48 3.17 1.67 6.04
C TYR A 48 3.21 0.15 5.98
N THR A 49 3.23 -0.40 4.77
CA THR A 49 3.61 -1.79 4.53
C THR A 49 4.93 -1.87 3.78
N LYS A 50 5.68 -2.94 4.04
CA LYS A 50 6.87 -3.33 3.28
C LYS A 50 6.72 -4.77 2.85
N ASP A 51 6.70 -5.01 1.54
CA ASP A 51 6.89 -6.34 1.02
C ASP A 51 8.30 -6.82 1.39
N THR A 52 8.41 -8.05 1.89
CA THR A 52 9.64 -8.49 2.54
C THR A 52 9.93 -9.93 2.21
N HIS A 53 11.02 -10.16 1.49
CA HIS A 53 11.47 -11.49 1.09
C HIS A 53 12.84 -11.84 1.69
N GLY A 54 13.06 -13.12 1.88
CA GLY A 54 14.36 -13.68 2.27
C GLY A 54 15.27 -13.90 1.06
N LYS A 55 16.56 -14.17 1.32
CA LYS A 55 17.56 -14.50 0.29
C LYS A 55 17.21 -15.73 -0.54
N ASN A 56 16.30 -16.57 -0.05
CA ASN A 56 15.79 -17.76 -0.73
C ASN A 56 14.54 -17.47 -1.58
N TYR A 57 14.27 -16.22 -1.93
CA TYR A 57 13.08 -15.79 -2.68
C TYR A 57 12.80 -16.67 -3.91
N LEU A 58 13.80 -16.98 -4.72
CA LEU A 58 13.66 -17.78 -5.95
C LEU A 58 13.21 -19.23 -5.68
N GLU A 59 13.34 -19.72 -4.45
CA GLU A 59 12.88 -21.05 -4.04
C GLU A 59 11.41 -21.05 -3.60
N THR A 60 10.86 -19.87 -3.31
CA THR A 60 9.46 -19.70 -2.88
C THR A 60 8.48 -19.96 -4.02
N LEU A 61 7.21 -20.12 -3.69
CA LEU A 61 6.15 -20.25 -4.70
C LEU A 61 6.03 -19.00 -5.57
N GLU A 62 6.19 -17.82 -4.97
CA GLU A 62 6.17 -16.54 -5.66
C GLU A 62 7.38 -16.39 -6.58
N GLY A 63 8.59 -16.65 -6.09
CA GLY A 63 9.81 -16.56 -6.87
C GLY A 63 9.84 -17.51 -8.07
N LYS A 64 9.17 -18.67 -7.98
CA LYS A 64 8.99 -19.58 -9.13
C LYS A 64 8.06 -19.03 -10.21
N LYS A 65 7.11 -18.15 -9.84
CA LYS A 65 6.17 -17.51 -10.77
C LYS A 65 6.68 -16.16 -11.28
N LEU A 66 7.41 -15.44 -10.46
CA LEU A 66 8.05 -14.16 -10.76
C LEU A 66 9.54 -14.26 -10.42
N PRO A 67 10.41 -14.77 -11.31
CA PRO A 67 11.82 -15.01 -11.00
C PRO A 67 12.67 -13.72 -11.06
N VAL A 68 12.22 -12.69 -10.38
CA VAL A 68 12.89 -11.39 -10.21
C VAL A 68 13.01 -11.10 -8.74
N GLU A 69 14.22 -11.20 -8.20
CA GLU A 69 14.47 -10.86 -6.80
C GLU A 69 14.15 -9.38 -6.56
N HIS A 70 13.33 -9.13 -5.56
CA HIS A 70 12.92 -7.80 -5.13
C HIS A 70 12.62 -7.79 -3.62
N CYS A 71 12.66 -6.63 -3.03
CA CYS A 71 12.35 -6.41 -1.62
C CYS A 71 13.04 -7.43 -0.68
N ILE A 72 14.27 -7.82 -1.03
CA ILE A 72 15.06 -8.70 -0.16
C ILE A 72 15.42 -7.93 1.12
N LYS A 73 15.07 -8.47 2.26
CA LYS A 73 15.23 -7.82 3.56
C LYS A 73 16.65 -7.30 3.79
N ASN A 74 16.77 -6.08 4.28
CA ASN A 74 18.01 -5.34 4.53
C ASN A 74 18.80 -4.95 3.28
N THR A 75 18.18 -4.90 2.11
CA THR A 75 18.75 -4.29 0.90
C THR A 75 18.20 -2.89 0.68
N LEU A 76 18.89 -2.08 -0.13
CA LEU A 76 18.39 -0.76 -0.52
C LEU A 76 17.04 -0.83 -1.25
N GLY A 77 16.84 -1.87 -2.07
CA GLY A 77 15.57 -2.10 -2.78
C GLY A 77 14.37 -2.29 -1.86
N TRP A 78 14.59 -2.93 -0.71
CA TRP A 78 13.57 -3.16 0.32
C TRP A 78 13.19 -1.89 1.09
N GLU A 79 14.04 -0.85 1.13
CA GLU A 79 13.77 0.35 1.91
C GLU A 79 12.72 1.25 1.25
N ILE A 80 11.92 1.93 2.08
CA ILE A 80 11.06 3.03 1.67
C ILE A 80 11.89 4.31 1.66
N PRO A 81 11.87 5.11 0.58
CA PRO A 81 12.55 6.40 0.57
C PRO A 81 12.13 7.28 1.75
N THR A 82 13.11 7.89 2.43
CA THR A 82 12.88 8.73 3.62
C THR A 82 11.88 9.86 3.38
N LEU A 83 11.84 10.43 2.17
CA LEU A 83 10.89 11.48 1.81
C LEU A 83 9.42 10.99 1.83
N ILE A 84 9.19 9.69 1.63
CA ILE A 84 7.85 9.07 1.66
C ILE A 84 7.46 8.73 3.11
N LEU A 85 8.43 8.42 3.97
CA LEU A 85 8.16 8.11 5.39
C LEU A 85 7.68 9.33 6.19
N GLY A 86 7.86 10.55 5.66
CA GLY A 86 7.47 11.76 6.37
C GLY A 86 8.40 12.12 7.52
N SER A 87 7.89 12.89 8.48
CA SER A 87 8.69 13.48 9.57
C SER A 87 8.51 12.78 10.91
N TYR A 88 7.54 11.90 11.04
CA TYR A 88 7.22 11.20 12.28
C TYR A 88 7.63 9.73 12.23
N ASP A 89 7.77 9.11 13.40
CA ASP A 89 8.02 7.68 13.54
C ASP A 89 6.68 6.93 13.39
N HIS A 90 6.43 6.47 12.17
CA HIS A 90 5.22 5.73 11.81
C HIS A 90 5.42 4.22 11.93
N GLN A 91 4.35 3.49 12.19
CA GLN A 91 4.39 2.04 12.26
C GLN A 91 4.48 1.43 10.85
N ILE A 92 5.48 0.55 10.65
CA ILE A 92 5.72 -0.16 9.40
C ILE A 92 5.44 -1.64 9.61
N PHE A 93 4.68 -2.25 8.72
CA PHE A 93 4.31 -3.67 8.75
C PHE A 93 5.01 -4.41 7.60
N GLU A 94 5.94 -5.28 7.96
CA GLU A 94 6.53 -6.22 7.01
C GLU A 94 5.52 -7.32 6.67
N LYS A 95 5.47 -7.73 5.42
CA LYS A 95 4.59 -8.78 4.93
C LYS A 95 5.30 -9.66 3.89
N GLU A 96 5.02 -10.95 3.87
CA GLU A 96 5.60 -11.93 2.95
C GLU A 96 4.68 -12.25 1.77
N THR A 97 3.56 -11.53 1.65
CA THR A 97 2.55 -11.70 0.60
C THR A 97 1.80 -10.38 0.37
N PHE A 98 0.88 -10.36 -0.58
CA PHE A 98 0.25 -9.14 -1.11
C PHE A 98 -0.55 -8.35 -0.08
N GLY A 99 -1.37 -9.02 0.75
CA GLY A 99 -2.13 -8.39 1.82
C GLY A 99 -1.46 -8.56 3.18
N SER A 100 -1.56 -7.57 4.06
CA SER A 100 -0.96 -7.60 5.39
C SER A 100 -1.98 -7.97 6.47
N LYS A 101 -2.05 -9.27 6.82
CA LYS A 101 -2.92 -9.72 7.92
C LYS A 101 -2.58 -9.01 9.24
N LEU A 102 -1.28 -8.91 9.59
CA LEU A 102 -0.82 -8.30 10.83
C LEU A 102 -1.25 -6.83 10.94
N LEU A 103 -1.17 -6.05 9.85
CA LEU A 103 -1.68 -4.68 9.81
C LEU A 103 -3.15 -4.64 10.22
N PHE A 104 -4.00 -5.45 9.58
CA PHE A 104 -5.44 -5.40 9.85
C PHE A 104 -5.83 -5.98 11.21
N ASP A 105 -5.13 -6.99 11.72
CA ASP A 105 -5.31 -7.45 13.11
C ASP A 105 -5.00 -6.31 14.10
N THR A 106 -3.88 -5.60 13.89
CA THR A 106 -3.49 -4.45 14.73
C THR A 106 -4.48 -3.29 14.63
N LEU A 107 -4.95 -2.97 13.41
CA LEU A 107 -5.95 -1.91 13.23
C LEU A 107 -7.27 -2.27 13.91
N LYS A 108 -7.72 -3.53 13.80
CA LYS A 108 -8.95 -3.99 14.45
C LYS A 108 -8.85 -3.94 15.97
N GLU A 109 -7.73 -4.34 16.54
CA GLU A 109 -7.47 -4.23 17.97
C GLU A 109 -7.48 -2.77 18.44
N LYS A 110 -6.76 -1.87 17.72
CA LYS A 110 -6.63 -0.45 18.09
C LYS A 110 -7.93 0.35 17.95
N TYR A 111 -8.63 0.15 16.84
CA TYR A 111 -9.76 1.01 16.50
C TYR A 111 -11.12 0.37 16.76
N GLN A 112 -11.21 -0.97 16.82
CA GLN A 112 -12.47 -1.70 16.91
C GLN A 112 -13.42 -1.26 15.78
N ASP A 113 -14.53 -0.58 16.12
CA ASP A 113 -15.46 -0.04 15.12
C ASP A 113 -15.45 1.52 15.07
N ASN A 114 -14.40 2.15 15.63
CA ASN A 114 -14.27 3.60 15.74
C ASN A 114 -13.43 4.21 14.59
N LEU A 115 -13.57 3.70 13.37
CA LEU A 115 -13.02 4.30 12.15
C LEU A 115 -14.14 4.76 11.23
N ASP A 116 -13.97 5.92 10.61
CA ASP A 116 -14.87 6.43 9.58
C ASP A 116 -14.31 6.15 8.17
N THR A 117 -12.99 6.32 8.00
CA THR A 117 -12.36 6.17 6.68
C THR A 117 -10.99 5.51 6.78
N ILE A 118 -10.72 4.59 5.87
CA ILE A 118 -9.41 4.01 5.58
C ILE A 118 -9.04 4.43 4.16
N MET A 119 -8.03 5.28 3.99
CA MET A 119 -7.50 5.68 2.70
C MET A 119 -6.26 4.84 2.36
N LEU A 120 -6.17 4.37 1.12
CA LEU A 120 -5.02 3.61 0.60
C LEU A 120 -4.37 4.35 -0.56
N VAL A 121 -3.04 4.36 -0.55
CA VAL A 121 -2.17 4.83 -1.63
C VAL A 121 -0.99 3.86 -1.79
N GLY A 122 -0.25 3.92 -2.89
CA GLY A 122 0.99 3.15 -3.07
C GLY A 122 0.98 2.15 -4.22
N LEU A 123 1.72 1.08 -4.11
CA LEU A 123 2.08 0.14 -5.18
C LEU A 123 1.81 -1.34 -4.79
N CYS A 124 1.54 -2.22 -5.75
CA CYS A 124 0.95 -1.88 -7.06
C CYS A 124 -0.56 -1.94 -6.93
N THR A 125 -1.28 -1.11 -7.69
CA THR A 125 -2.76 -1.01 -7.63
C THR A 125 -3.43 -2.37 -7.80
N ASP A 126 -2.95 -3.16 -8.75
CA ASP A 126 -3.49 -4.45 -9.18
C ASP A 126 -2.99 -5.65 -8.35
N ILE A 127 -2.12 -5.44 -7.37
CA ILE A 127 -1.55 -6.50 -6.52
C ILE A 127 -1.73 -6.16 -5.03
N CYS A 128 -0.80 -5.41 -4.44
CA CYS A 128 -0.79 -5.16 -2.99
C CYS A 128 -1.86 -4.15 -2.56
N VAL A 129 -2.14 -3.11 -3.37
CA VAL A 129 -3.17 -2.11 -3.02
C VAL A 129 -4.55 -2.75 -3.00
N ILE A 130 -4.98 -3.44 -4.07
CA ILE A 130 -6.28 -4.11 -4.11
C ILE A 130 -6.40 -5.18 -3.03
N SER A 131 -5.33 -5.95 -2.76
CA SER A 131 -5.33 -6.99 -1.73
C SER A 131 -5.59 -6.40 -0.34
N ASN A 132 -4.93 -5.29 0.00
CA ASN A 132 -5.15 -4.60 1.27
C ASN A 132 -6.50 -3.87 1.31
N ALA A 133 -6.98 -3.33 0.21
CA ALA A 133 -8.29 -2.69 0.13
C ALA A 133 -9.44 -3.70 0.36
N ILE A 134 -9.33 -4.92 -0.18
CA ILE A 134 -10.29 -6.00 0.07
C ILE A 134 -10.22 -6.48 1.53
N LEU A 135 -9.02 -6.60 2.11
CA LEU A 135 -8.86 -6.91 3.53
C LEU A 135 -9.48 -5.81 4.40
N ALA A 136 -9.28 -4.53 4.06
CA ALA A 136 -9.91 -3.43 4.77
C ALA A 136 -11.44 -3.58 4.82
N LYS A 137 -12.08 -3.92 3.68
CA LYS A 137 -13.53 -4.19 3.62
C LYS A 137 -13.94 -5.41 4.46
N ALA A 138 -13.13 -6.46 4.51
CA ALA A 138 -13.42 -7.67 5.28
C ALA A 138 -13.33 -7.42 6.79
N TYR A 139 -12.32 -6.68 7.26
CA TYR A 139 -12.13 -6.35 8.67
C TYR A 139 -13.07 -5.24 9.17
N PHE A 140 -13.42 -4.30 8.28
CA PHE A 140 -14.18 -3.08 8.59
C PHE A 140 -15.33 -2.89 7.59
N PRO A 141 -16.36 -3.77 7.61
CA PRO A 141 -17.41 -3.77 6.59
C PRO A 141 -18.23 -2.46 6.52
N ASN A 142 -18.32 -1.74 7.64
CA ASN A 142 -19.08 -0.49 7.77
C ASN A 142 -18.21 0.77 7.69
N VAL A 143 -16.88 0.62 7.49
CA VAL A 143 -15.96 1.74 7.31
C VAL A 143 -15.85 2.08 5.83
N ARG A 144 -15.75 3.36 5.52
CA ARG A 144 -15.49 3.86 4.18
C ARG A 144 -14.06 3.53 3.78
N VAL A 145 -13.87 2.67 2.77
CA VAL A 145 -12.56 2.34 2.21
C VAL A 145 -12.37 3.11 0.92
N VAL A 146 -11.31 3.89 0.83
CA VAL A 146 -11.01 4.81 -0.27
C VAL A 146 -9.63 4.50 -0.85
N VAL A 147 -9.52 4.45 -2.17
CA VAL A 147 -8.24 4.40 -2.89
C VAL A 147 -8.10 5.67 -3.71
N ASP A 148 -7.02 6.41 -3.51
CA ASP A 148 -6.68 7.57 -4.35
C ASP A 148 -5.97 7.08 -5.62
N ALA A 149 -6.70 7.06 -6.73
CA ALA A 149 -6.20 6.57 -8.01
C ALA A 149 -5.00 7.37 -8.54
N SER A 150 -4.90 8.66 -8.21
CA SER A 150 -3.77 9.51 -8.60
C SER A 150 -2.49 9.22 -7.82
N ALA A 151 -2.60 8.49 -6.71
CA ALA A 151 -1.50 8.11 -5.82
C ALA A 151 -1.25 6.59 -5.81
N THR A 152 -1.72 5.87 -6.84
CA THR A 152 -1.43 4.45 -7.05
C THR A 152 -1.02 4.22 -8.51
N ALA A 153 -0.24 3.16 -8.76
CA ALA A 153 0.14 2.73 -10.11
C ALA A 153 0.12 1.20 -10.20
N GLY A 154 -0.39 0.68 -11.30
CA GLY A 154 -0.39 -0.75 -11.59
C GLY A 154 0.85 -1.20 -12.35
N VAL A 155 1.03 -2.52 -12.47
CA VAL A 155 2.11 -3.11 -13.28
C VAL A 155 1.96 -2.71 -14.74
N THR A 156 0.73 -2.64 -15.24
CA THR A 156 0.37 -2.08 -16.55
C THR A 156 -0.85 -1.18 -16.43
N LYS A 157 -1.05 -0.28 -17.41
CA LYS A 157 -2.26 0.58 -17.45
C LYS A 157 -3.55 -0.23 -17.52
N GLU A 158 -3.53 -1.37 -18.22
CA GLU A 158 -4.69 -2.25 -18.33
C GLU A 158 -5.02 -2.91 -16.99
N LEU A 159 -4.02 -3.46 -16.29
CA LEU A 159 -4.20 -4.09 -14.98
C LEU A 159 -4.61 -3.07 -13.92
N TYR A 160 -4.03 -1.87 -13.95
CA TYR A 160 -4.44 -0.74 -13.12
C TYR A 160 -5.95 -0.47 -13.27
N GLN A 161 -6.44 -0.29 -14.51
CA GLN A 161 -7.86 0.00 -14.74
C GLN A 161 -8.76 -1.14 -14.27
N LYS A 162 -8.39 -2.39 -14.58
CA LYS A 162 -9.13 -3.58 -14.13
C LYS A 162 -9.22 -3.65 -12.60
N ALA A 163 -8.13 -3.34 -11.90
CA ALA A 163 -8.11 -3.33 -10.44
C ALA A 163 -9.04 -2.26 -9.87
N LEU A 164 -9.04 -1.04 -10.43
CA LEU A 164 -9.98 0.01 -10.02
C LEU A 164 -11.43 -0.42 -10.22
N ASP A 165 -11.75 -1.07 -11.35
CA ASP A 165 -13.11 -1.52 -11.65
C ASP A 165 -13.54 -2.65 -10.69
N VAL A 166 -12.66 -3.59 -10.36
CA VAL A 166 -12.93 -4.63 -9.35
C VAL A 166 -13.14 -4.01 -7.98
N MET A 167 -12.29 -3.07 -7.56
CA MET A 167 -12.44 -2.39 -6.28
C MET A 167 -13.76 -1.64 -6.17
N LYS A 168 -14.20 -0.94 -7.23
CA LYS A 168 -15.54 -0.32 -7.30
C LYS A 168 -16.66 -1.35 -7.10
N SER A 169 -16.56 -2.51 -7.76
CA SER A 169 -17.53 -3.60 -7.60
C SER A 169 -17.60 -4.11 -6.16
N CYS A 170 -16.48 -4.06 -5.44
CA CYS A 170 -16.38 -4.42 -4.01
C CYS A 170 -16.75 -3.27 -3.06
N GLN A 171 -17.40 -2.21 -3.56
CA GLN A 171 -17.81 -1.04 -2.76
C GLN A 171 -16.63 -0.27 -2.12
N ILE A 172 -15.46 -0.32 -2.74
CA ILE A 172 -14.32 0.53 -2.41
C ILE A 172 -14.44 1.79 -3.26
N GLU A 173 -14.39 2.94 -2.60
CA GLU A 173 -14.47 4.23 -3.28
C GLU A 173 -13.15 4.56 -3.97
N ILE A 174 -13.22 4.94 -5.24
CA ILE A 174 -12.07 5.39 -6.02
C ILE A 174 -12.20 6.89 -6.24
N ILE A 175 -11.22 7.64 -5.80
CA ILE A 175 -11.14 9.10 -6.01
C ILE A 175 -9.99 9.46 -6.94
N ASN A 176 -10.07 10.61 -7.56
CA ASN A 176 -9.03 11.17 -8.45
C ASN A 176 -8.61 10.23 -9.61
N ALA A 177 -9.56 9.45 -10.15
CA ALA A 177 -9.34 8.54 -11.29
C ALA A 177 -9.33 9.27 -12.63
#